data_e1418e14e805a2cf6ba2b2babbe78f0f
#
_entry.id   e1418e14e805a2cf6ba2b2babbe78f0f
#
_cell.length_a   1.000
_cell.length_b   1.000
_cell.length_c   1.000
_cell.angle_alpha   90.00
_cell.angle_beta   90.00
_cell.angle_gamma   90.00
#
_symmetry.space_group_name_H-M   'P 1'
#
loop_
_entity.id
_entity.type
_entity.pdbx_description
1 polymer ?
#
loop_
_entity_poly.entity_id
_entity_poly.type
_entity_poly.pdbx_seq_one_letter_code
_entity_poly.pdbx_strand_id
1 'polypeptide(L)'
;MPEWEEERAFLQNLSRRSGLVLLYHGLFGSVPKDLEQGLHNVSPDALYRQLEAIGRFFRFVTIDEYCLSPDPTGLATVTSDDGYRCVIEEGLPVFEALDVPAAFFINRDFVCGGVFWRDKVRFLINNDLVEAFEQSHGRGFVRDAGQGFYHYTKDFRNNSCQVGTAIDGFLADHQIQLSMQQAYVSQGQIADHHPLLCFGSHTVSHYVLASLSREEQALRSRKILNFCVRKVA
;
A
#
# COMPACT_ATOMS: atom_id res chain seq x y z
N MET A 1 5.47 33.38 -13.12
CA MET A 1 4.07 33.04 -12.72
C MET A 1 4.12 32.32 -11.39
N PRO A 2 3.16 32.51 -10.49
CA PRO A 2 3.11 31.70 -9.28
C PRO A 2 2.97 30.22 -9.68
N GLU A 3 3.70 29.35 -9.03
CA GLU A 3 3.74 27.87 -9.23
C GLU A 3 2.32 27.26 -9.32
N TRP A 4 1.38 27.76 -8.55
CA TRP A 4 -0.03 27.39 -8.56
C TRP A 4 -0.77 27.62 -9.91
N GLU A 5 -0.39 28.62 -10.71
CA GLU A 5 -1.05 28.85 -12.01
C GLU A 5 -0.64 27.80 -13.03
N GLU A 6 0.58 27.29 -12.97
CA GLU A 6 1.06 26.21 -13.83
C GLU A 6 0.37 24.89 -13.48
N GLU A 7 0.29 24.56 -12.18
CA GLU A 7 -0.42 23.36 -11.70
C GLU A 7 -1.91 23.40 -12.08
N ARG A 8 -2.56 24.54 -11.93
CA ARG A 8 -3.95 24.76 -12.30
C ARG A 8 -4.16 24.52 -13.81
N ALA A 9 -3.31 25.10 -14.65
CA ALA A 9 -3.39 24.94 -16.10
C ALA A 9 -3.14 23.48 -16.51
N PHE A 10 -2.22 22.80 -15.84
CA PHE A 10 -1.95 21.37 -16.03
C PHE A 10 -3.17 20.51 -15.70
N LEU A 11 -3.76 20.65 -14.50
CA LEU A 11 -4.93 19.88 -14.07
C LEU A 11 -6.13 20.14 -14.99
N GLN A 12 -6.37 21.39 -15.38
CA GLN A 12 -7.44 21.77 -16.31
C GLN A 12 -7.25 21.13 -17.69
N ASN A 13 -6.02 21.07 -18.21
CA ASN A 13 -5.74 20.45 -19.47
C ASN A 13 -5.87 18.92 -19.39
N LEU A 14 -5.37 18.32 -18.30
CA LEU A 14 -5.46 16.89 -18.07
C LEU A 14 -6.92 16.42 -17.99
N SER A 15 -7.79 17.13 -17.26
CA SER A 15 -9.20 16.77 -17.09
C SER A 15 -10.01 16.77 -18.39
N ARG A 16 -9.54 17.48 -19.42
CA ARG A 16 -10.17 17.49 -20.77
C ARG A 16 -9.73 16.36 -21.68
N ARG A 17 -8.75 15.55 -21.26
CA ARG A 17 -8.09 14.55 -22.11
C ARG A 17 -8.08 13.15 -21.53
N SER A 18 -8.21 13.02 -20.21
CA SER A 18 -8.10 11.73 -19.52
C SER A 18 -8.86 11.72 -18.22
N GLY A 19 -9.10 10.52 -17.71
CA GLY A 19 -9.41 10.29 -16.31
C GLY A 19 -8.17 10.22 -15.46
N LEU A 20 -8.33 10.21 -14.14
CA LEU A 20 -7.27 10.20 -13.15
C LEU A 20 -7.51 9.11 -12.11
N VAL A 21 -6.50 8.29 -11.86
CA VAL A 21 -6.47 7.34 -10.74
C VAL A 21 -5.40 7.79 -9.77
N LEU A 22 -5.81 8.12 -8.55
CA LEU A 22 -4.90 8.49 -7.46
C LEU A 22 -4.60 7.25 -6.63
N LEU A 23 -3.32 7.00 -6.38
CA LEU A 23 -2.86 5.87 -5.58
C LEU A 23 -2.13 6.37 -4.34
N TYR A 24 -2.64 5.97 -3.17
CA TYR A 24 -2.03 6.21 -1.87
C TYR A 24 -1.64 4.89 -1.20
N HIS A 25 -0.77 4.97 -0.18
CA HIS A 25 -0.42 3.85 0.70
C HIS A 25 -0.61 4.26 2.16
N GLY A 26 0.38 4.92 2.77
CA GLY A 26 0.24 5.49 4.11
C GLY A 26 -0.47 6.85 4.07
N LEU A 27 -1.40 7.05 5.00
CA LEU A 27 -2.06 8.33 5.26
C LEU A 27 -1.85 8.77 6.72
N PHE A 28 -0.67 8.47 7.25
CA PHE A 28 -0.32 8.81 8.63
C PHE A 28 -0.04 10.31 8.78
N GLY A 29 -0.62 10.95 9.78
CA GLY A 29 -0.22 12.26 10.25
C GLY A 29 1.17 12.22 10.90
N SER A 30 1.47 11.10 11.58
CA SER A 30 2.80 10.80 12.12
C SER A 30 3.14 9.36 11.77
N VAL A 31 4.10 9.17 10.88
CA VAL A 31 4.55 7.83 10.46
C VAL A 31 5.20 7.11 11.65
N PRO A 32 4.82 5.85 11.95
CA PRO A 32 5.52 5.06 12.95
C PRO A 32 7.02 4.96 12.66
N LYS A 33 7.87 5.11 13.69
CA LYS A 33 9.33 5.12 13.56
C LYS A 33 9.86 3.96 12.71
N ASP A 34 9.33 2.77 12.91
CA ASP A 34 9.76 1.54 12.21
C ASP A 34 9.42 1.55 10.70
N LEU A 35 8.58 2.46 10.24
CA LEU A 35 8.14 2.61 8.85
C LEU A 35 8.63 3.91 8.20
N GLU A 36 9.27 4.81 8.94
CA GLU A 36 9.56 6.18 8.54
C GLU A 36 10.38 6.26 7.26
N GLN A 37 11.42 5.42 7.13
CA GLN A 37 12.18 5.32 5.90
C GLN A 37 11.54 4.30 4.94
N GLY A 38 11.20 4.76 3.73
CA GLY A 38 10.76 3.91 2.64
C GLY A 38 9.25 3.63 2.60
N LEU A 39 8.43 4.21 3.48
CA LEU A 39 6.98 4.24 3.33
C LEU A 39 6.58 5.42 2.44
N HIS A 40 5.77 5.15 1.41
CA HIS A 40 5.08 6.21 0.67
C HIS A 40 3.92 6.73 1.54
N ASN A 41 4.12 7.88 2.17
CA ASN A 41 3.15 8.49 3.05
C ASN A 41 2.73 9.88 2.59
N VAL A 42 1.45 10.17 2.69
CA VAL A 42 0.87 11.50 2.51
C VAL A 42 0.12 11.85 3.79
N SER A 43 0.41 12.99 4.40
CA SER A 43 -0.32 13.39 5.62
C SER A 43 -1.78 13.73 5.32
N PRO A 44 -2.71 13.61 6.29
CA PRO A 44 -4.12 13.98 6.10
C PRO A 44 -4.31 15.42 5.57
N ASP A 45 -3.52 16.38 6.05
CA ASP A 45 -3.56 17.76 5.55
C ASP A 45 -3.12 17.88 4.08
N ALA A 46 -2.10 17.11 3.68
CA ALA A 46 -1.66 17.10 2.30
C ALA A 46 -2.68 16.38 1.40
N LEU A 47 -3.27 15.28 1.88
CA LEU A 47 -4.36 14.58 1.22
C LEU A 47 -5.54 15.52 0.95
N TYR A 48 -5.98 16.26 1.98
CA TYR A 48 -7.07 17.24 1.87
C TYR A 48 -6.79 18.24 0.75
N ARG A 49 -5.61 18.89 0.79
CA ARG A 49 -5.23 19.89 -0.22
C ARG A 49 -5.15 19.31 -1.63
N GLN A 50 -4.62 18.08 -1.78
CA GLN A 50 -4.53 17.41 -3.08
C GLN A 50 -5.93 17.12 -3.64
N LEU A 51 -6.81 16.51 -2.84
CA LEU A 51 -8.16 16.16 -3.28
C LEU A 51 -9.01 17.41 -3.55
N GLU A 52 -8.91 18.45 -2.72
CA GLU A 52 -9.58 19.73 -2.95
C GLU A 52 -9.13 20.38 -4.28
N ALA A 53 -7.82 20.39 -4.54
CA ALA A 53 -7.28 20.99 -5.76
C ALA A 53 -7.72 20.21 -7.02
N ILE A 54 -7.69 18.87 -6.96
CA ILE A 54 -8.09 17.98 -8.05
C ILE A 54 -9.60 18.06 -8.29
N GLY A 55 -10.40 18.10 -7.22
CA GLY A 55 -11.87 18.19 -7.30
C GLY A 55 -12.40 19.45 -7.98
N ARG A 56 -11.57 20.48 -8.17
CA ARG A 56 -11.92 21.68 -8.97
C ARG A 56 -11.99 21.39 -10.47
N PHE A 57 -11.39 20.30 -10.93
CA PHE A 57 -11.28 19.97 -12.37
C PHE A 57 -11.79 18.58 -12.71
N PHE A 58 -11.82 17.66 -11.74
CA PHE A 58 -12.28 16.29 -11.90
C PHE A 58 -13.46 16.03 -10.96
N ARG A 59 -14.41 15.22 -11.43
CA ARG A 59 -15.46 14.67 -10.58
C ARG A 59 -14.97 13.36 -9.96
N PHE A 60 -14.92 13.30 -8.64
CA PHE A 60 -14.61 12.05 -7.94
C PHE A 60 -15.76 11.05 -8.05
N VAL A 61 -15.41 9.81 -8.35
CA VAL A 61 -16.34 8.69 -8.52
C VAL A 61 -15.78 7.43 -7.86
N THR A 62 -16.66 6.46 -7.62
CA THR A 62 -16.22 5.14 -7.16
C THR A 62 -15.33 4.46 -8.19
N ILE A 63 -14.51 3.49 -7.74
CA ILE A 63 -13.69 2.70 -8.67
C ILE A 63 -14.54 1.95 -9.69
N ASP A 64 -15.71 1.46 -9.30
CA ASP A 64 -16.63 0.77 -10.20
C ASP A 64 -17.20 1.71 -11.26
N GLU A 65 -17.66 2.89 -10.88
CA GLU A 65 -18.14 3.90 -11.83
C GLU A 65 -17.03 4.30 -12.81
N TYR A 66 -15.80 4.50 -12.30
CA TYR A 66 -14.64 4.83 -13.12
C TYR A 66 -14.32 3.73 -14.15
N CYS A 67 -14.25 2.47 -13.70
CA CYS A 67 -13.91 1.32 -14.55
C CYS A 67 -15.00 0.97 -15.56
N LEU A 68 -16.27 1.22 -15.23
CA LEU A 68 -17.41 0.94 -16.10
C LEU A 68 -17.74 2.11 -17.04
N SER A 69 -17.13 3.27 -16.85
CA SER A 69 -17.34 4.41 -17.73
C SER A 69 -16.78 4.14 -19.13
N PRO A 70 -17.56 4.32 -20.18
CA PRO A 70 -17.07 4.21 -21.57
C PRO A 70 -16.07 5.32 -21.92
N ASP A 71 -16.12 6.45 -21.20
CA ASP A 71 -15.19 7.57 -21.30
C ASP A 71 -14.94 8.14 -19.89
N PRO A 72 -13.77 7.87 -19.28
CA PRO A 72 -13.44 8.37 -17.96
C PRO A 72 -12.89 9.81 -17.97
N THR A 73 -12.90 10.52 -19.10
CA THR A 73 -12.41 11.90 -19.20
C THR A 73 -13.10 12.81 -18.18
N GLY A 74 -12.31 13.55 -17.39
CA GLY A 74 -12.81 14.40 -16.31
C GLY A 74 -13.27 13.67 -15.05
N LEU A 75 -13.16 12.34 -14.99
CA LEU A 75 -13.41 11.56 -13.80
C LEU A 75 -12.11 11.31 -13.03
N ALA A 76 -12.21 11.26 -11.71
CA ALA A 76 -11.10 10.82 -10.84
C ALA A 76 -11.60 9.75 -9.87
N THR A 77 -10.74 8.80 -9.54
CA THR A 77 -10.99 7.83 -8.48
C THR A 77 -9.77 7.74 -7.55
N VAL A 78 -10.05 7.49 -6.27
CA VAL A 78 -9.02 7.34 -5.24
C VAL A 78 -8.86 5.87 -4.89
N THR A 79 -7.61 5.41 -4.87
CA THR A 79 -7.26 4.08 -4.41
C THR A 79 -6.21 4.14 -3.33
N SER A 80 -6.21 3.19 -2.40
CA SER A 80 -5.14 3.00 -1.42
C SER A 80 -4.81 1.52 -1.30
N ASP A 81 -3.52 1.22 -1.20
CA ASP A 81 -3.00 -0.13 -1.16
C ASP A 81 -2.44 -0.50 0.22
N ASP A 82 -2.01 -1.76 0.38
CA ASP A 82 -1.29 -2.35 1.51
C ASP A 82 -2.11 -2.60 2.79
N GLY A 83 -3.25 -1.97 2.97
CA GLY A 83 -4.10 -2.23 4.14
C GLY A 83 -3.66 -1.52 5.42
N TYR A 84 -3.00 -0.37 5.35
CA TYR A 84 -2.68 0.42 6.53
C TYR A 84 -3.93 1.02 7.18
N ARG A 85 -4.03 0.87 8.51
CA ARG A 85 -5.18 1.33 9.30
C ARG A 85 -5.41 2.85 9.24
N CYS A 86 -4.34 3.63 9.05
CA CYS A 86 -4.42 5.08 8.89
C CYS A 86 -5.35 5.54 7.76
N VAL A 87 -5.61 4.70 6.76
CA VAL A 87 -6.59 5.01 5.69
C VAL A 87 -7.99 5.18 6.27
N ILE A 88 -8.35 4.37 7.28
CA ILE A 88 -9.65 4.48 7.97
C ILE A 88 -9.58 5.53 9.08
N GLU A 89 -8.53 5.55 9.88
CA GLU A 89 -8.46 6.38 11.08
C GLU A 89 -8.16 7.85 10.77
N GLU A 90 -7.36 8.11 9.73
CA GLU A 90 -6.89 9.45 9.41
C GLU A 90 -7.28 9.91 8.00
N GLY A 91 -7.41 8.98 7.05
CA GLY A 91 -7.83 9.28 5.68
C GLY A 91 -9.34 9.43 5.53
N LEU A 92 -10.14 8.55 6.15
CA LEU A 92 -11.61 8.59 6.03
C LEU A 92 -12.21 9.95 6.43
N PRO A 93 -11.79 10.62 7.52
CA PRO A 93 -12.30 11.96 7.83
C PRO A 93 -12.09 12.99 6.70
N VAL A 94 -11.00 12.85 5.94
CA VAL A 94 -10.74 13.72 4.78
C VAL A 94 -11.68 13.36 3.62
N PHE A 95 -11.89 12.07 3.37
CA PHE A 95 -12.83 11.59 2.34
C PHE A 95 -14.25 12.05 2.65
N GLU A 96 -14.68 11.98 3.91
CA GLU A 96 -15.99 12.47 4.37
C GLU A 96 -16.13 13.98 4.18
N ALA A 97 -15.12 14.77 4.57
CA ALA A 97 -15.15 16.22 4.48
C ALA A 97 -15.29 16.73 3.04
N LEU A 98 -14.81 15.95 2.06
CA LEU A 98 -14.81 16.31 0.64
C LEU A 98 -15.82 15.50 -0.20
N ASP A 99 -16.57 14.58 0.43
CA ASP A 99 -17.47 13.61 -0.23
C ASP A 99 -16.78 12.83 -1.36
N VAL A 100 -15.57 12.31 -1.08
CA VAL A 100 -14.73 11.59 -2.04
C VAL A 100 -14.78 10.09 -1.75
N PRO A 101 -15.31 9.25 -2.67
CA PRO A 101 -15.24 7.81 -2.51
C PRO A 101 -13.82 7.29 -2.76
N ALA A 102 -13.43 6.24 -2.01
CA ALA A 102 -12.12 5.61 -2.13
C ALA A 102 -12.22 4.08 -2.14
N ALA A 103 -11.35 3.44 -2.92
CA ALA A 103 -11.17 2.00 -2.93
C ALA A 103 -9.92 1.62 -2.12
N PHE A 104 -10.09 0.74 -1.13
CA PHE A 104 -9.02 0.30 -0.26
C PHE A 104 -8.67 -1.16 -0.53
N PHE A 105 -7.51 -1.39 -1.15
CA PHE A 105 -7.03 -2.71 -1.51
C PHE A 105 -6.15 -3.28 -0.41
N ILE A 106 -6.63 -4.36 0.23
CA ILE A 106 -6.06 -4.92 1.43
C ILE A 106 -5.41 -6.29 1.20
N ASN A 107 -4.40 -6.59 1.99
CA ASN A 107 -3.71 -7.87 1.98
C ASN A 107 -4.30 -8.80 3.06
N ARG A 108 -4.69 -10.01 2.66
CA ARG A 108 -5.32 -10.97 3.57
C ARG A 108 -4.49 -11.27 4.80
N ASP A 109 -3.19 -11.52 4.64
CA ASP A 109 -2.34 -11.95 5.74
C ASP A 109 -2.17 -10.85 6.80
N PHE A 110 -2.18 -9.57 6.41
CA PHE A 110 -2.04 -8.44 7.34
C PHE A 110 -3.30 -8.28 8.18
N VAL A 111 -4.46 -8.36 7.54
CA VAL A 111 -5.78 -8.36 8.22
C VAL A 111 -5.93 -9.52 9.20
N CYS A 112 -5.23 -10.64 8.97
CA CYS A 112 -5.21 -11.81 9.84
C CYS A 112 -4.09 -11.78 10.90
N GLY A 113 -3.46 -10.62 11.14
CA GLY A 113 -2.44 -10.43 12.18
C GLY A 113 -1.00 -10.68 11.73
N GLY A 114 -0.77 -10.89 10.43
CA GLY A 114 0.59 -10.94 9.87
C GLY A 114 1.22 -9.56 9.76
N VAL A 115 2.52 -9.53 9.53
CA VAL A 115 3.28 -8.30 9.23
C VAL A 115 3.76 -8.33 7.80
N PHE A 116 3.58 -7.23 7.09
CA PHE A 116 4.05 -7.05 5.73
C PHE A 116 5.58 -7.26 5.66
N TRP A 117 6.03 -8.19 4.80
CA TRP A 117 7.44 -8.48 4.68
C TRP A 117 8.28 -7.25 4.27
N ARG A 118 7.68 -6.31 3.52
CA ARG A 118 8.31 -5.02 3.19
C ARG A 118 8.47 -4.13 4.43
N ASP A 119 7.53 -4.20 5.36
CA ASP A 119 7.63 -3.45 6.62
C ASP A 119 8.70 -4.06 7.54
N LYS A 120 8.90 -5.38 7.49
CA LYS A 120 10.05 -6.01 8.14
C LYS A 120 11.38 -5.53 7.54
N VAL A 121 11.44 -5.32 6.20
CA VAL A 121 12.60 -4.69 5.54
C VAL A 121 12.79 -3.25 6.04
N ARG A 122 11.71 -2.45 6.12
CA ARG A 122 11.75 -1.09 6.66
C ARG A 122 12.20 -1.08 8.12
N PHE A 123 11.69 -2.01 8.92
CA PHE A 123 12.10 -2.17 10.31
C PHE A 123 13.62 -2.37 10.45
N LEU A 124 14.22 -3.25 9.64
CA LEU A 124 15.67 -3.44 9.67
C LEU A 124 16.42 -2.17 9.30
N ILE A 125 15.92 -1.40 8.33
CA ILE A 125 16.52 -0.11 7.92
C ILE A 125 16.42 0.92 9.05
N ASN A 126 15.22 1.09 9.62
CA ASN A 126 14.95 2.14 10.61
C ASN A 126 15.56 1.85 11.99
N ASN A 127 16.03 0.63 12.21
CA ASN A 127 16.68 0.21 13.47
C ASN A 127 18.16 -0.17 13.30
N ASP A 128 18.79 0.20 12.18
CA ASP A 128 20.22 -0.04 11.88
C ASP A 128 20.64 -1.53 11.95
N LEU A 129 19.69 -2.44 11.60
CA LEU A 129 19.90 -3.89 11.68
C LEU A 129 20.31 -4.53 10.34
N VAL A 130 20.45 -3.75 9.28
CA VAL A 130 20.71 -4.25 7.92
C VAL A 130 22.05 -5.01 7.87
N GLU A 131 23.13 -4.44 8.42
CA GLU A 131 24.46 -5.07 8.38
C GLU A 131 24.46 -6.40 9.14
N ALA A 132 23.87 -6.46 10.33
CA ALA A 132 23.77 -7.68 11.11
C ALA A 132 22.95 -8.76 10.39
N PHE A 133 21.86 -8.38 9.74
CA PHE A 133 21.07 -9.28 8.91
C PHE A 133 21.88 -9.80 7.71
N GLU A 134 22.55 -8.93 6.96
CA GLU A 134 23.35 -9.34 5.79
C GLU A 134 24.49 -10.30 6.16
N GLN A 135 25.11 -10.12 7.32
CA GLN A 135 26.20 -10.99 7.80
C GLN A 135 25.71 -12.39 8.21
N SER A 136 24.50 -12.51 8.75
CA SER A 136 23.98 -13.76 9.32
C SER A 136 22.97 -14.47 8.37
N HIS A 137 21.95 -13.77 7.90
CA HIS A 137 20.80 -14.33 7.15
C HIS A 137 20.71 -13.83 5.72
N GLY A 138 21.39 -12.75 5.36
CA GLY A 138 21.32 -12.12 4.03
C GLY A 138 22.20 -12.79 2.97
N ARG A 139 22.99 -13.82 3.32
CA ARG A 139 23.89 -14.51 2.40
C ARG A 139 23.10 -15.29 1.35
N GLY A 140 23.47 -15.09 0.08
CA GLY A 140 22.86 -15.81 -1.05
C GLY A 140 21.81 -15.01 -1.82
N PHE A 141 21.40 -13.83 -1.35
CA PHE A 141 20.56 -12.94 -2.16
C PHE A 141 21.39 -12.22 -3.22
N VAL A 142 20.82 -12.14 -4.43
CA VAL A 142 21.44 -11.44 -5.56
C VAL A 142 21.38 -9.94 -5.31
N ARG A 143 22.54 -9.29 -5.48
CA ARG A 143 22.69 -7.85 -5.31
C ARG A 143 23.64 -7.30 -6.35
N ASP A 144 23.23 -6.26 -7.05
CA ASP A 144 24.11 -5.54 -7.97
C ASP A 144 24.98 -4.53 -7.20
N ALA A 145 26.13 -4.17 -7.77
CA ALA A 145 27.03 -3.20 -7.17
C ALA A 145 26.31 -1.86 -6.94
N GLY A 146 26.36 -1.36 -5.70
CA GLY A 146 25.70 -0.12 -5.31
C GLY A 146 24.18 -0.21 -5.06
N GLN A 147 23.57 -1.38 -5.26
CA GLN A 147 22.15 -1.57 -4.98
C GLN A 147 21.89 -1.60 -3.46
N GLY A 148 21.04 -0.68 -2.97
CA GLY A 148 20.68 -0.61 -1.55
C GLY A 148 19.78 -1.76 -1.10
N PHE A 149 19.78 -2.02 0.22
CA PHE A 149 19.02 -3.10 0.87
C PHE A 149 17.55 -3.15 0.46
N TYR A 150 16.85 -2.01 0.53
CA TYR A 150 15.44 -1.92 0.13
C TYR A 150 15.20 -2.38 -1.31
N HIS A 151 16.12 -2.09 -2.23
CA HIS A 151 15.97 -2.40 -3.65
C HIS A 151 16.30 -3.85 -3.98
N TYR A 152 17.41 -4.40 -3.45
CA TYR A 152 17.76 -5.78 -3.78
C TYR A 152 16.82 -6.80 -3.12
N THR A 153 16.24 -6.50 -1.95
CA THR A 153 15.27 -7.39 -1.31
C THR A 153 13.98 -7.55 -2.11
N LYS A 154 13.63 -6.59 -2.99
CA LYS A 154 12.48 -6.68 -3.91
C LYS A 154 12.86 -7.01 -5.35
N ASP A 155 14.14 -7.29 -5.63
CA ASP A 155 14.58 -7.72 -6.95
C ASP A 155 13.93 -9.07 -7.30
N PHE A 156 13.41 -9.20 -8.52
CA PHE A 156 12.72 -10.43 -8.94
C PHE A 156 13.60 -11.68 -8.94
N ARG A 157 14.93 -11.51 -8.95
CA ARG A 157 15.92 -12.59 -8.83
C ARG A 157 15.98 -13.19 -7.43
N ASN A 158 15.51 -12.47 -6.44
CA ASN A 158 15.41 -12.92 -5.05
C ASN A 158 13.95 -13.32 -4.76
N ASN A 159 13.71 -14.60 -4.46
CA ASN A 159 12.38 -15.05 -4.07
C ASN A 159 11.92 -14.30 -2.81
N SER A 160 10.92 -13.45 -2.98
CA SER A 160 10.47 -12.55 -1.90
C SER A 160 9.87 -13.29 -0.68
N CYS A 161 9.38 -14.53 -0.88
CA CYS A 161 8.97 -15.39 0.23
C CYS A 161 10.19 -15.84 1.05
N GLN A 162 11.29 -16.20 0.38
CA GLN A 162 12.54 -16.57 1.05
C GLN A 162 13.18 -15.38 1.77
N VAL A 163 13.12 -14.18 1.17
CA VAL A 163 13.56 -12.94 1.85
C VAL A 163 12.77 -12.72 3.13
N GLY A 164 11.44 -12.81 3.06
CA GLY A 164 10.58 -12.69 4.24
C GLY A 164 10.90 -13.73 5.32
N THR A 165 11.11 -14.99 4.93
CA THR A 165 11.48 -16.07 5.86
C THR A 165 12.86 -15.85 6.48
N ALA A 166 13.85 -15.35 5.72
CA ALA A 166 15.17 -15.04 6.26
C ALA A 166 15.11 -13.92 7.30
N ILE A 167 14.29 -12.89 7.05
CA ILE A 167 14.08 -11.81 8.02
C ILE A 167 13.38 -12.35 9.28
N ASP A 168 12.38 -13.22 9.15
CA ASP A 168 11.72 -13.85 10.30
C ASP A 168 12.71 -14.68 11.14
N GLY A 169 13.60 -15.43 10.49
CA GLY A 169 14.69 -16.16 11.16
C GLY A 169 15.61 -15.23 11.93
N PHE A 170 16.05 -14.15 11.31
CA PHE A 170 16.90 -13.14 11.95
C PHE A 170 16.24 -12.52 13.19
N LEU A 171 14.96 -12.12 13.06
CA LEU A 171 14.21 -11.53 14.16
C LEU A 171 14.04 -12.52 15.32
N ALA A 172 13.77 -13.79 15.02
CA ALA A 172 13.64 -14.85 16.02
C ALA A 172 14.96 -15.11 16.76
N ASP A 173 16.08 -15.23 16.04
CA ASP A 173 17.41 -15.47 16.63
C ASP A 173 17.87 -14.32 17.55
N HIS A 174 17.41 -13.10 17.27
CA HIS A 174 17.71 -11.92 18.07
C HIS A 174 16.60 -11.59 19.09
N GLN A 175 15.57 -12.45 19.22
CA GLN A 175 14.42 -12.27 20.13
C GLN A 175 13.69 -10.92 19.92
N ILE A 176 13.67 -10.41 18.69
CA ILE A 176 13.02 -9.15 18.32
C ILE A 176 11.54 -9.42 18.05
N GLN A 177 10.67 -8.72 18.78
CA GLN A 177 9.23 -8.75 18.55
C GLN A 177 8.78 -7.50 17.80
N LEU A 178 8.04 -7.70 16.71
CA LEU A 178 7.47 -6.59 15.93
C LEU A 178 6.12 -6.18 16.55
N SER A 179 5.90 -4.88 16.70
CA SER A 179 4.62 -4.30 17.15
C SER A 179 3.76 -3.77 15.98
N MET A 180 4.21 -3.96 14.75
CA MET A 180 3.63 -3.34 13.54
C MET A 180 2.28 -3.94 13.13
N GLN A 181 1.82 -5.05 13.75
CA GLN A 181 0.48 -5.61 13.49
C GLN A 181 -0.64 -4.58 13.71
N GLN A 182 -0.41 -3.65 14.62
CA GLN A 182 -1.35 -2.56 14.91
C GLN A 182 -1.43 -1.50 13.80
N ALA A 183 -0.49 -1.50 12.84
CA ALA A 183 -0.49 -0.56 11.72
C ALA A 183 -1.50 -0.95 10.63
N TYR A 184 -2.04 -2.18 10.65
CA TYR A 184 -2.93 -2.67 9.61
C TYR A 184 -4.39 -2.68 10.05
N VAL A 185 -5.29 -2.58 9.05
CA VAL A 185 -6.72 -2.69 9.25
C VAL A 185 -7.10 -4.08 9.79
N SER A 186 -8.00 -4.10 10.75
CA SER A 186 -8.54 -5.34 11.33
C SER A 186 -9.76 -5.87 10.56
N GLN A 187 -10.11 -7.14 10.77
CA GLN A 187 -11.34 -7.72 10.22
C GLN A 187 -12.61 -6.98 10.68
N GLY A 188 -12.61 -6.47 11.93
CA GLY A 188 -13.73 -5.70 12.48
C GLY A 188 -13.94 -4.39 11.71
N GLN A 189 -12.85 -3.64 11.46
CA GLN A 189 -12.92 -2.39 10.71
C GLN A 189 -13.38 -2.58 9.26
N ILE A 190 -13.07 -3.72 8.63
CA ILE A 190 -13.58 -4.05 7.28
C ILE A 190 -15.06 -4.39 7.32
N ALA A 191 -15.54 -5.07 8.37
CA ALA A 191 -16.94 -5.44 8.53
C ALA A 191 -17.82 -4.22 8.81
N ASP A 192 -17.28 -3.21 9.49
CA ASP A 192 -17.92 -1.94 9.82
C ASP A 192 -17.63 -0.89 8.72
N HIS A 193 -17.89 -1.28 7.46
CA HIS A 193 -17.52 -0.47 6.30
C HIS A 193 -18.35 0.82 6.19
N HIS A 194 -17.67 1.90 5.81
CA HIS A 194 -18.28 3.20 5.54
C HIS A 194 -18.75 3.29 4.08
N PRO A 195 -19.88 4.00 3.77
CA PRO A 195 -20.40 4.12 2.40
C PRO A 195 -19.42 4.69 1.36
N LEU A 196 -18.49 5.53 1.78
CA LEU A 196 -17.44 6.08 0.90
C LEU A 196 -16.28 5.13 0.66
N LEU A 197 -16.16 4.01 1.41
CA LEU A 197 -15.06 3.06 1.26
C LEU A 197 -15.55 1.76 0.66
N CYS A 198 -14.94 1.33 -0.43
CA CYS A 198 -15.06 -0.05 -0.90
C CYS A 198 -13.72 -0.79 -0.68
N PHE A 199 -13.83 -2.10 -0.38
CA PHE A 199 -12.66 -2.93 -0.12
C PHE A 199 -12.41 -3.88 -1.27
N GLY A 200 -11.16 -3.90 -1.75
CA GLY A 200 -10.65 -4.82 -2.75
C GLY A 200 -9.52 -5.70 -2.21
N SER A 201 -9.09 -6.68 -3.00
CA SER A 201 -7.95 -7.52 -2.64
C SER A 201 -6.66 -7.00 -3.26
N HIS A 202 -5.62 -6.81 -2.41
CA HIS A 202 -4.26 -6.49 -2.84
C HIS A 202 -3.31 -7.70 -2.66
N THR A 203 -3.77 -8.88 -3.04
CA THR A 203 -3.08 -10.17 -2.86
C THR A 203 -3.12 -10.73 -1.42
N VAL A 204 -2.47 -11.88 -1.20
CA VAL A 204 -2.41 -12.51 0.13
C VAL A 204 -1.35 -11.84 0.99
N SER A 205 -0.11 -11.77 0.50
CA SER A 205 1.08 -11.40 1.29
C SER A 205 1.95 -10.36 0.58
N HIS A 206 1.50 -9.81 -0.52
CA HIS A 206 2.20 -8.81 -1.34
C HIS A 206 3.62 -9.21 -1.75
N TYR A 207 3.88 -10.49 -2.02
CA TYR A 207 5.17 -10.89 -2.54
C TYR A 207 5.34 -10.46 -4.01
N VAL A 208 6.58 -10.22 -4.42
CA VAL A 208 6.93 -9.91 -5.82
C VAL A 208 6.61 -11.15 -6.67
N LEU A 209 5.50 -11.13 -7.41
CA LEU A 209 5.02 -12.31 -8.14
C LEU A 209 6.06 -12.85 -9.12
N ALA A 210 6.81 -11.97 -9.81
CA ALA A 210 7.87 -12.37 -10.73
C ALA A 210 9.05 -13.10 -10.04
N SER A 211 9.18 -13.03 -8.72
CA SER A 211 10.19 -13.75 -7.94
C SER A 211 9.75 -15.13 -7.46
N LEU A 212 8.47 -15.46 -7.64
CA LEU A 212 7.86 -16.69 -7.14
C LEU A 212 7.77 -17.76 -8.25
N SER A 213 7.82 -19.03 -7.88
CA SER A 213 7.51 -20.13 -8.78
C SER A 213 6.04 -20.11 -9.22
N ARG A 214 5.71 -20.82 -10.31
CA ARG A 214 4.32 -20.93 -10.79
C ARG A 214 3.40 -21.56 -9.73
N GLU A 215 3.90 -22.55 -8.99
CA GLU A 215 3.18 -23.23 -7.92
C GLU A 215 2.87 -22.27 -6.77
N GLU A 216 3.85 -21.46 -6.35
CA GLU A 216 3.67 -20.45 -5.31
C GLU A 216 2.67 -19.37 -5.74
N GLN A 217 2.73 -18.90 -6.99
CA GLN A 217 1.76 -17.95 -7.54
C GLN A 217 0.34 -18.54 -7.54
N ALA A 218 0.17 -19.77 -8.04
CA ALA A 218 -1.13 -20.45 -8.10
C ALA A 218 -1.73 -20.68 -6.71
N LEU A 219 -0.91 -21.08 -5.72
CA LEU A 219 -1.35 -21.27 -4.34
C LEU A 219 -1.90 -19.95 -3.74
N ARG A 220 -1.23 -18.83 -4.00
CA ARG A 220 -1.63 -17.53 -3.49
C ARG A 220 -2.90 -17.01 -4.15
N SER A 221 -3.04 -17.19 -5.46
CA SER A 221 -4.26 -16.83 -6.19
C SER A 221 -5.49 -17.58 -5.65
N ARG A 222 -5.36 -18.89 -5.36
CA ARG A 222 -6.44 -19.69 -4.74
C ARG A 222 -6.82 -19.20 -3.35
N LYS A 223 -5.84 -18.78 -2.53
CA LYS A 223 -6.10 -18.23 -1.18
C LYS A 223 -6.87 -16.91 -1.24
N ILE A 224 -6.60 -16.04 -2.23
CA ILE A 224 -7.34 -14.80 -2.45
C ILE A 224 -8.81 -15.08 -2.79
N LEU A 225 -9.06 -15.94 -3.77
CA LEU A 225 -10.41 -16.30 -4.19
C LEU A 225 -11.23 -16.83 -3.01
N ASN A 226 -10.65 -17.73 -2.19
CA ASN A 226 -11.32 -18.26 -1.01
C ASN A 226 -11.60 -17.20 0.07
N PHE A 227 -10.79 -16.15 0.15
CA PHE A 227 -11.01 -15.04 1.09
C PHE A 227 -12.14 -14.12 0.62
N CYS A 228 -12.14 -13.74 -0.65
CA CYS A 228 -13.18 -12.89 -1.24
C CYS A 228 -14.56 -13.56 -1.23
N VAL A 229 -14.66 -14.83 -1.65
CA VAL A 229 -15.94 -15.57 -1.71
C VAL A 229 -16.59 -15.77 -0.33
N ARG A 230 -15.79 -15.92 0.75
CA ARG A 230 -16.35 -16.10 2.10
C ARG A 230 -16.91 -14.82 2.74
N LYS A 231 -16.66 -13.65 2.17
CA LYS A 231 -17.13 -12.37 2.72
C LYS A 231 -18.25 -11.71 1.92
N VAL A 232 -18.57 -12.25 0.74
CA VAL A 232 -19.69 -11.77 -0.12
C VAL A 232 -20.95 -12.65 0.06
N ALA A 233 -20.86 -13.72 0.84
CA ALA A 233 -21.96 -14.58 1.25
C ALA A 233 -22.30 -14.35 2.73
#